data_57a67cd7c3471c28c584be404f385195
#
_entry.id   57a67cd7c3471c28c584be404f385195
#
_cell.length_a   1.000
_cell.length_b   1.000
_cell.length_c   1.000
_cell.angle_alpha   90.00
_cell.angle_beta   90.00
_cell.angle_gamma   90.00
#
_symmetry.space_group_name_H-M   'P 1'
#
loop_
_entity.id
_entity.type
_entity.pdbx_description
1 polymer ?
#
loop_
_entity_poly.entity_id
_entity_poly.type
_entity_poly.pdbx_seq_one_letter_code
_entity_poly.pdbx_strand_id
1 'polypeptide(L)'
;MGRAESFKREMSIVSYGGVGGLVTGSSHLIESKGSKVLVDLGMFQGHKEERSEQGERRNLGPLSELGRGLNQVVVTHAHIDHSGRVAKLFANGFRPNVLTTEATAAFMLPLLNNSADIQLSQYAPEDRLFDRNDVELTLKHTKQEKPFKEIPVGQKNSNMTVEFLLNGHVEGSSSILLRNYNNNKNVLFTSDMGKPVQSLCGGYTDFMVNYPKDPIDVLMVESTNFEKEPVLFEDKRREILNTIKNVWAGGGNPVFPVLSFHRCQELMEMIHNDQKNGNISSDCKIIIDSPLAMEITDVYKNLGPKYLSPRYGDDPNFYKTDEESIARFDLENLTIIHSHEESVLNDEEMANCGKKVIILAGGGMGDHGRSVNYLKGKFCKNPKNAVVYTCYQVEGTYGANMLYIDQRKKKEKYSREKKIGAQVYKIEGFTSHISGPKETFDFLERFNLENLKTVIIGHGKESSGEKMAQEFIRRGYRSKIIRPGIRQSIAI
;
A
#
# COMPACT_ATOMS: atom_id res chain seq x y z
N MET A 1 -27.54 -44.27 -21.03
CA MET A 1 -27.70 -43.35 -19.88
C MET A 1 -26.32 -43.18 -19.25
N GLY A 2 -25.57 -42.22 -19.74
CA GLY A 2 -24.26 -41.87 -19.20
C GLY A 2 -24.45 -40.99 -17.96
N ARG A 3 -23.96 -41.44 -16.81
CA ARG A 3 -23.84 -40.60 -15.62
C ARG A 3 -22.82 -39.51 -15.99
N ALA A 4 -23.29 -38.26 -16.08
CA ALA A 4 -22.40 -37.11 -16.01
C ALA A 4 -21.74 -37.16 -14.61
N GLU A 5 -20.49 -37.55 -14.53
CA GLU A 5 -19.67 -37.34 -13.37
C GLU A 5 -19.56 -35.83 -13.17
N SER A 6 -20.36 -35.30 -12.23
CA SER A 6 -20.16 -33.95 -11.72
C SER A 6 -18.80 -33.95 -11.03
N PHE A 7 -17.78 -33.47 -11.72
CA PHE A 7 -16.53 -33.06 -11.10
C PHE A 7 -16.90 -32.01 -10.04
N LYS A 8 -17.07 -32.44 -8.79
CA LYS A 8 -17.15 -31.57 -7.63
C LYS A 8 -15.81 -30.87 -7.54
N ARG A 9 -15.74 -29.64 -8.07
CA ARG A 9 -14.61 -28.76 -7.81
C ARG A 9 -14.50 -28.63 -6.30
N GLU A 10 -13.50 -29.26 -5.70
CA GLU A 10 -13.36 -29.28 -4.25
C GLU A 10 -13.04 -27.90 -3.71
N MET A 11 -12.26 -27.11 -4.45
CA MET A 11 -11.90 -25.72 -4.16
C MET A 11 -11.43 -25.00 -5.43
N SER A 12 -11.69 -23.70 -5.55
CA SER A 12 -11.15 -22.86 -6.63
C SER A 12 -10.82 -21.45 -6.16
N ILE A 13 -9.86 -20.83 -6.81
CA ILE A 13 -9.54 -19.41 -6.68
C ILE A 13 -9.82 -18.71 -8.00
N VAL A 14 -10.55 -17.60 -7.94
CA VAL A 14 -10.82 -16.71 -9.08
C VAL A 14 -10.36 -15.31 -8.73
N SER A 15 -9.43 -14.76 -9.50
CA SER A 15 -8.89 -13.42 -9.28
C SER A 15 -9.60 -12.40 -10.17
N TYR A 16 -10.08 -11.31 -9.57
CA TYR A 16 -10.80 -10.22 -10.25
C TYR A 16 -9.95 -8.97 -10.41
N GLY A 17 -8.71 -8.97 -9.92
CA GLY A 17 -7.70 -7.93 -10.01
C GLY A 17 -6.43 -8.33 -9.29
N GLY A 18 -5.37 -7.53 -9.37
CA GLY A 18 -4.06 -7.88 -8.85
C GLY A 18 -3.41 -9.06 -9.59
N VAL A 19 -3.79 -9.31 -10.87
CA VAL A 19 -3.25 -10.38 -11.72
C VAL A 19 -3.25 -9.92 -13.19
N GLY A 20 -2.62 -10.68 -14.08
CA GLY A 20 -2.56 -10.35 -15.51
C GLY A 20 -1.73 -9.09 -15.79
N GLY A 21 -0.64 -8.90 -15.07
CA GLY A 21 0.21 -7.73 -15.20
C GLY A 21 -0.30 -6.48 -14.47
N LEU A 22 -1.43 -6.58 -13.75
CA LEU A 22 -1.97 -5.49 -12.95
C LEU A 22 -1.40 -5.51 -11.54
N VAL A 23 -1.00 -4.34 -11.06
CA VAL A 23 -0.51 -4.14 -9.69
C VAL A 23 -1.66 -3.81 -8.73
N THR A 24 -2.75 -3.22 -9.22
CA THR A 24 -3.85 -2.73 -8.37
C THR A 24 -5.13 -3.54 -8.52
N GLY A 25 -6.11 -3.29 -7.63
CA GLY A 25 -7.42 -3.93 -7.67
C GLY A 25 -7.45 -5.33 -7.09
N SER A 26 -6.50 -5.71 -6.22
CA SER A 26 -6.40 -7.04 -5.60
C SER A 26 -7.75 -7.56 -5.12
N SER A 27 -8.16 -8.72 -5.65
CA SER A 27 -9.46 -9.31 -5.33
C SER A 27 -9.46 -10.79 -5.72
N HIS A 28 -9.47 -11.69 -4.72
CA HIS A 28 -9.28 -13.12 -4.92
C HIS A 28 -10.41 -13.90 -4.23
N LEU A 29 -11.37 -14.41 -5.01
CA LEU A 29 -12.50 -15.18 -4.52
C LEU A 29 -12.13 -16.64 -4.37
N ILE A 30 -12.28 -17.17 -3.18
CA ILE A 30 -12.15 -18.59 -2.87
C ILE A 30 -13.56 -19.19 -2.79
N GLU A 31 -13.82 -20.24 -3.56
CA GLU A 31 -15.06 -20.99 -3.52
C GLU A 31 -14.78 -22.44 -3.14
N SER A 32 -15.47 -22.94 -2.10
CA SER A 32 -15.39 -24.34 -1.66
C SER A 32 -16.71 -24.78 -1.05
N LYS A 33 -17.30 -25.87 -1.58
CA LYS A 33 -18.54 -26.48 -1.06
C LYS A 33 -19.66 -25.48 -0.73
N GLY A 34 -19.87 -24.47 -1.60
CA GLY A 34 -20.88 -23.44 -1.43
C GLY A 34 -20.49 -22.26 -0.52
N SER A 35 -19.33 -22.32 0.12
CA SER A 35 -18.77 -21.18 0.83
C SER A 35 -17.99 -20.28 -0.12
N LYS A 36 -18.12 -18.97 0.07
CA LYS A 36 -17.42 -17.91 -0.67
C LYS A 36 -16.68 -17.01 0.30
N VAL A 37 -15.37 -16.94 0.16
CA VAL A 37 -14.49 -16.04 0.93
C VAL A 37 -13.69 -15.20 -0.06
N LEU A 38 -13.73 -13.90 0.11
CA LEU A 38 -13.01 -12.96 -0.74
C LEU A 38 -11.80 -12.40 0.02
N VAL A 39 -10.60 -12.60 -0.49
CA VAL A 39 -9.39 -11.95 0.01
C VAL A 39 -9.18 -10.67 -0.79
N ASP A 40 -9.27 -9.55 -0.10
CA ASP A 40 -9.24 -8.18 -0.60
C ASP A 40 -10.38 -7.83 -1.60
N LEU A 41 -10.65 -6.55 -1.71
CA LEU A 41 -11.47 -5.96 -2.76
C LEU A 41 -10.96 -4.54 -3.02
N GLY A 42 -9.85 -4.48 -3.73
CA GLY A 42 -9.10 -3.26 -3.99
C GLY A 42 -9.63 -2.46 -5.16
N MET A 43 -9.30 -1.18 -5.15
CA MET A 43 -9.58 -0.26 -6.24
C MET A 43 -8.50 -0.34 -7.31
N PHE A 44 -8.87 -0.35 -8.57
CA PHE A 44 -7.93 -0.16 -9.68
C PHE A 44 -7.51 1.31 -9.72
N GLN A 45 -6.22 1.55 -9.84
CA GLN A 45 -5.63 2.88 -9.82
C GLN A 45 -4.74 3.13 -11.03
N GLY A 46 -4.74 4.38 -11.53
CA GLY A 46 -3.97 4.78 -12.70
C GLY A 46 -4.69 4.49 -14.03
N HIS A 47 -4.42 5.35 -15.03
CA HIS A 47 -5.17 5.37 -16.29
C HIS A 47 -5.21 4.04 -17.03
N LYS A 48 -4.13 3.24 -17.00
CA LYS A 48 -4.04 1.97 -17.71
C LYS A 48 -4.78 0.84 -16.98
N GLU A 49 -4.70 0.81 -15.62
CA GLU A 49 -5.29 -0.27 -14.83
C GLU A 49 -6.77 -0.03 -14.51
N GLU A 50 -7.18 1.21 -14.42
CA GLU A 50 -8.58 1.58 -14.15
C GLU A 50 -9.52 1.27 -15.33
N ARG A 51 -8.99 1.22 -16.57
CA ARG A 51 -9.75 0.90 -17.77
C ARG A 51 -9.36 -0.46 -18.33
N SER A 52 -10.36 -1.22 -18.80
CA SER A 52 -10.13 -2.44 -19.57
C SER A 52 -9.61 -2.10 -20.97
N GLU A 53 -9.14 -3.10 -21.72
CA GLU A 53 -8.77 -2.95 -23.13
C GLU A 53 -9.94 -2.44 -23.99
N GLN A 54 -11.17 -2.74 -23.57
CA GLN A 54 -12.41 -2.28 -24.19
C GLN A 54 -12.82 -0.88 -23.71
N GLY A 55 -12.03 -0.23 -22.85
CA GLY A 55 -12.29 1.11 -22.30
C GLY A 55 -13.30 1.16 -21.14
N GLU A 56 -13.78 0.01 -20.67
CA GLU A 56 -14.69 -0.07 -19.53
C GLU A 56 -13.99 0.35 -18.23
N ARG A 57 -14.69 1.11 -17.37
CA ARG A 57 -14.17 1.52 -16.06
C ARG A 57 -14.31 0.37 -15.07
N ARG A 58 -13.20 -0.31 -14.76
CA ARG A 58 -13.17 -1.52 -13.90
C ARG A 58 -13.76 -1.31 -12.52
N ASN A 59 -13.52 -0.14 -11.92
CA ASN A 59 -14.07 0.18 -10.60
C ASN A 59 -15.61 0.24 -10.59
N LEU A 60 -16.24 0.65 -11.71
CA LEU A 60 -17.70 0.69 -11.86
C LEU A 60 -18.33 -0.66 -12.15
N GLY A 61 -17.55 -1.64 -12.63
CA GLY A 61 -18.05 -2.96 -12.98
C GLY A 61 -18.92 -3.60 -11.89
N PRO A 62 -19.94 -4.41 -12.26
CA PRO A 62 -20.87 -5.00 -11.32
C PRO A 62 -20.16 -5.96 -10.35
N LEU A 63 -20.59 -5.95 -9.08
CA LEU A 63 -20.11 -6.87 -8.05
C LEU A 63 -21.05 -8.07 -7.81
N SER A 64 -22.02 -8.32 -8.70
CA SER A 64 -23.02 -9.38 -8.52
C SER A 64 -22.41 -10.78 -8.47
N GLU A 65 -21.33 -11.04 -9.21
CA GLU A 65 -20.62 -12.32 -9.18
C GLU A 65 -19.86 -12.53 -7.85
N LEU A 66 -19.26 -11.46 -7.33
CA LEU A 66 -18.52 -11.46 -6.06
C LEU A 66 -19.47 -11.47 -4.86
N GLY A 67 -20.46 -10.55 -4.85
CA GLY A 67 -21.30 -10.28 -3.67
C GLY A 67 -22.37 -11.34 -3.42
N ARG A 68 -22.86 -12.02 -4.47
CA ARG A 68 -23.94 -13.01 -4.30
C ARG A 68 -23.45 -14.26 -3.57
N GLY A 69 -23.98 -14.47 -2.36
CA GLY A 69 -23.60 -15.59 -1.50
C GLY A 69 -22.23 -15.44 -0.85
N LEU A 70 -21.65 -14.24 -0.87
CA LEU A 70 -20.37 -13.94 -0.21
C LEU A 70 -20.56 -14.04 1.31
N ASN A 71 -19.75 -14.87 1.95
CA ASN A 71 -19.80 -15.08 3.40
C ASN A 71 -18.93 -14.05 4.13
N GLN A 72 -17.67 -13.92 3.72
CA GLN A 72 -16.71 -12.99 4.32
C GLN A 72 -15.85 -12.29 3.24
N VAL A 73 -15.43 -11.07 3.58
CA VAL A 73 -14.29 -10.40 2.98
C VAL A 73 -13.17 -10.40 4.01
N VAL A 74 -12.00 -10.87 3.65
CA VAL A 74 -10.78 -10.84 4.46
C VAL A 74 -9.89 -9.74 3.89
N VAL A 75 -9.69 -8.64 4.62
CA VAL A 75 -8.88 -7.51 4.17
C VAL A 75 -7.50 -7.65 4.76
N THR A 76 -6.49 -7.76 3.90
CA THR A 76 -5.10 -7.99 4.28
C THR A 76 -4.44 -6.76 4.88
N HIS A 77 -4.71 -5.59 4.30
CA HIS A 77 -4.23 -4.28 4.77
C HIS A 77 -5.04 -3.13 4.18
N ALA A 78 -4.79 -1.91 4.66
CA ALA A 78 -5.65 -0.76 4.41
C ALA A 78 -5.38 -0.01 3.10
N HIS A 79 -4.32 -0.33 2.32
CA HIS A 79 -4.11 0.34 1.03
C HIS A 79 -5.32 0.23 0.11
N ILE A 80 -5.59 1.28 -0.64
CA ILE A 80 -6.81 1.41 -1.45
C ILE A 80 -6.90 0.36 -2.57
N ASP A 81 -5.80 -0.13 -3.08
CA ASP A 81 -5.74 -1.22 -4.05
C ASP A 81 -5.99 -2.62 -3.44
N HIS A 82 -6.20 -2.70 -2.12
CA HIS A 82 -6.64 -3.89 -1.38
C HIS A 82 -7.99 -3.71 -0.68
N SER A 83 -8.31 -2.53 -0.18
CA SER A 83 -9.53 -2.25 0.60
C SER A 83 -10.55 -1.36 -0.12
N GLY A 84 -10.15 -0.63 -1.15
CA GLY A 84 -10.83 0.55 -1.66
C GLY A 84 -12.22 0.33 -2.27
N ARG A 85 -12.62 -0.90 -2.61
CA ARG A 85 -13.97 -1.23 -3.09
C ARG A 85 -14.80 -2.05 -2.11
N VAL A 86 -14.32 -2.26 -0.87
CA VAL A 86 -15.10 -3.03 0.13
C VAL A 86 -16.42 -2.33 0.42
N ALA A 87 -16.42 -1.00 0.60
CA ALA A 87 -17.65 -0.22 0.84
C ALA A 87 -18.63 -0.28 -0.35
N LYS A 88 -18.15 -0.51 -1.58
CA LYS A 88 -19.02 -0.71 -2.74
C LYS A 88 -19.92 -1.95 -2.63
N LEU A 89 -19.50 -2.99 -1.91
CA LEU A 89 -20.40 -4.13 -1.63
C LEU A 89 -21.63 -3.67 -0.86
N PHE A 90 -21.45 -2.81 0.13
CA PHE A 90 -22.52 -2.28 0.97
C PHE A 90 -23.41 -1.31 0.20
N ALA A 91 -22.84 -0.44 -0.63
CA ALA A 91 -23.56 0.41 -1.57
C ALA A 91 -24.46 -0.41 -2.53
N ASN A 92 -24.00 -1.61 -2.92
CA ASN A 92 -24.76 -2.54 -3.79
C ASN A 92 -25.69 -3.49 -3.02
N GLY A 93 -25.93 -3.24 -1.73
CA GLY A 93 -26.88 -4.01 -0.93
C GLY A 93 -26.37 -5.33 -0.36
N PHE A 94 -25.10 -5.71 -0.61
CA PHE A 94 -24.50 -6.90 0.00
C PHE A 94 -24.10 -6.62 1.46
N ARG A 95 -24.07 -7.65 2.29
CA ARG A 95 -23.81 -7.53 3.73
C ARG A 95 -22.90 -8.66 4.24
N PRO A 96 -21.69 -8.85 3.65
CA PRO A 96 -20.75 -9.84 4.18
C PRO A 96 -20.17 -9.38 5.52
N ASN A 97 -19.67 -10.31 6.33
CA ASN A 97 -18.74 -9.93 7.39
C ASN A 97 -17.39 -9.54 6.78
N VAL A 98 -16.80 -8.46 7.27
CA VAL A 98 -15.45 -8.05 6.92
C VAL A 98 -14.52 -8.43 8.07
N LEU A 99 -13.47 -9.18 7.79
CA LEU A 99 -12.47 -9.62 8.76
C LEU A 99 -11.15 -8.93 8.46
N THR A 100 -10.54 -8.34 9.46
CA THR A 100 -9.21 -7.72 9.32
C THR A 100 -8.56 -7.51 10.68
N THR A 101 -7.29 -7.08 10.73
CA THR A 101 -6.63 -6.69 11.97
C THR A 101 -7.19 -5.36 12.51
N GLU A 102 -7.03 -5.11 13.81
CA GLU A 102 -7.44 -3.86 14.45
C GLU A 102 -6.81 -2.64 13.76
N ALA A 103 -5.50 -2.69 13.49
CA ALA A 103 -4.80 -1.58 12.84
C ALA A 103 -5.32 -1.34 11.41
N THR A 104 -5.50 -2.40 10.63
CA THR A 104 -6.07 -2.28 9.28
C THR A 104 -7.46 -1.65 9.32
N ALA A 105 -8.34 -2.07 10.25
CA ALA A 105 -9.66 -1.47 10.42
C ALA A 105 -9.58 0.03 10.76
N ALA A 106 -8.67 0.40 11.66
CA ALA A 106 -8.47 1.79 12.06
C ALA A 106 -8.02 2.68 10.89
N PHE A 107 -7.10 2.20 10.05
CA PHE A 107 -6.66 2.95 8.85
C PHE A 107 -7.68 2.96 7.71
N MET A 108 -8.51 1.91 7.59
CA MET A 108 -9.57 1.88 6.57
C MET A 108 -10.55 3.05 6.72
N LEU A 109 -10.86 3.48 7.94
CA LEU A 109 -11.83 4.57 8.18
C LEU A 109 -11.43 5.87 7.48
N PRO A 110 -10.28 6.52 7.79
CA PRO A 110 -9.89 7.76 7.12
C PRO A 110 -9.66 7.59 5.62
N LEU A 111 -9.11 6.45 5.18
CA LEU A 111 -8.83 6.20 3.77
C LEU A 111 -10.10 6.06 2.93
N LEU A 112 -11.09 5.30 3.39
CA LEU A 112 -12.35 5.12 2.69
C LEU A 112 -13.22 6.39 2.74
N ASN A 113 -13.23 7.13 3.86
CA ASN A 113 -13.91 8.42 3.95
C ASN A 113 -13.32 9.44 2.96
N ASN A 114 -11.99 9.55 2.90
CA ASN A 114 -11.34 10.40 1.92
C ASN A 114 -11.68 9.98 0.47
N SER A 115 -11.75 8.68 0.20
CA SER A 115 -12.16 8.16 -1.11
C SER A 115 -13.61 8.55 -1.43
N ALA A 116 -14.53 8.46 -0.46
CA ALA A 116 -15.93 8.90 -0.63
C ALA A 116 -16.04 10.41 -0.91
N ASP A 117 -15.27 11.23 -0.18
CA ASP A 117 -15.26 12.69 -0.37
C ASP A 117 -14.72 13.09 -1.74
N ILE A 118 -13.66 12.44 -2.21
CA ILE A 118 -13.13 12.63 -3.57
C ILE A 118 -14.20 12.29 -4.60
N GLN A 119 -14.90 11.18 -4.43
CA GLN A 119 -15.97 10.77 -5.34
C GLN A 119 -17.13 11.76 -5.31
N LEU A 120 -17.50 12.25 -4.12
CA LEU A 120 -18.56 13.26 -3.98
C LEU A 120 -18.22 14.56 -4.71
N SER A 121 -16.96 14.98 -4.67
CA SER A 121 -16.52 16.25 -5.27
C SER A 121 -16.21 16.19 -6.76
N GLN A 122 -15.84 15.00 -7.29
CA GLN A 122 -15.30 14.86 -8.64
C GLN A 122 -16.17 14.06 -9.61
N TYR A 123 -17.12 13.24 -9.10
CA TYR A 123 -17.91 12.34 -9.93
C TYR A 123 -19.41 12.62 -9.83
N ALA A 124 -20.12 12.43 -10.94
CA ALA A 124 -21.57 12.41 -10.97
C ALA A 124 -22.11 11.25 -10.09
N PRO A 125 -23.33 11.37 -9.53
CA PRO A 125 -23.87 10.36 -8.60
C PRO A 125 -23.81 8.92 -9.13
N GLU A 126 -24.07 8.71 -10.42
CA GLU A 126 -24.06 7.41 -11.10
C GLU A 126 -22.65 6.82 -11.26
N ASP A 127 -21.63 7.65 -11.15
CA ASP A 127 -20.21 7.26 -11.26
C ASP A 127 -19.55 7.04 -9.90
N ARG A 128 -20.26 7.29 -8.80
CA ARG A 128 -19.76 7.08 -7.45
C ARG A 128 -19.85 5.62 -7.06
N LEU A 129 -18.82 5.10 -6.43
CA LEU A 129 -18.76 3.71 -6.00
C LEU A 129 -19.49 3.48 -4.68
N PHE A 130 -19.40 4.45 -3.78
CA PHE A 130 -19.98 4.45 -2.43
C PHE A 130 -19.91 5.85 -1.80
N ASP A 131 -20.62 6.07 -0.72
CA ASP A 131 -20.58 7.28 0.10
C ASP A 131 -20.10 6.99 1.54
N ARG A 132 -20.11 8.02 2.41
CA ARG A 132 -19.70 7.88 3.82
C ARG A 132 -20.63 6.97 4.63
N ASN A 133 -21.93 6.88 4.30
CA ASN A 133 -22.86 5.98 4.96
C ASN A 133 -22.49 4.52 4.66
N ASP A 134 -22.07 4.22 3.42
CA ASP A 134 -21.62 2.90 3.04
C ASP A 134 -20.31 2.52 3.75
N VAL A 135 -19.41 3.50 3.97
CA VAL A 135 -18.19 3.31 4.77
C VAL A 135 -18.57 2.99 6.22
N GLU A 136 -19.45 3.77 6.84
CA GLU A 136 -19.91 3.51 8.21
C GLU A 136 -20.56 2.13 8.34
N LEU A 137 -21.39 1.74 7.38
CA LEU A 137 -22.02 0.43 7.33
C LEU A 137 -20.99 -0.70 7.17
N THR A 138 -19.97 -0.49 6.35
CA THR A 138 -18.85 -1.43 6.19
C THR A 138 -18.17 -1.67 7.53
N LEU A 139 -17.82 -0.59 8.24
CA LEU A 139 -17.12 -0.69 9.53
C LEU A 139 -17.99 -1.34 10.62
N LYS A 140 -19.31 -1.13 10.61
CA LYS A 140 -20.24 -1.85 11.49
C LYS A 140 -20.24 -3.37 11.26
N HIS A 141 -19.92 -3.81 10.05
CA HIS A 141 -19.80 -5.24 9.70
C HIS A 141 -18.35 -5.74 9.79
N THR A 142 -17.39 -4.87 10.16
CA THR A 142 -16.00 -5.24 10.30
C THR A 142 -15.73 -5.82 11.68
N LYS A 143 -15.15 -7.02 11.70
CA LYS A 143 -14.64 -7.68 12.91
C LYS A 143 -13.13 -7.55 12.92
N GLN A 144 -12.64 -7.00 14.01
CA GLN A 144 -11.21 -6.87 14.29
C GLN A 144 -10.71 -8.17 14.90
N GLU A 145 -9.82 -8.84 14.18
CA GLU A 145 -9.31 -10.14 14.57
C GLU A 145 -7.85 -10.04 15.05
N LYS A 146 -7.48 -10.92 15.97
CA LYS A 146 -6.11 -10.98 16.47
C LYS A 146 -5.23 -11.70 15.46
N PRO A 147 -4.03 -11.17 15.13
CA PRO A 147 -3.03 -11.91 14.37
C PRO A 147 -2.64 -13.24 15.04
N PHE A 148 -2.17 -14.18 14.25
CA PHE A 148 -1.67 -15.50 14.69
C PHE A 148 -2.72 -16.34 15.43
N LYS A 149 -3.98 -16.18 15.01
CA LYS A 149 -5.11 -16.96 15.51
C LYS A 149 -5.98 -17.44 14.36
N GLU A 150 -6.36 -18.70 14.39
CA GLU A 150 -7.32 -19.25 13.44
C GLU A 150 -8.72 -18.73 13.66
N ILE A 151 -9.37 -18.30 12.58
CA ILE A 151 -10.70 -17.71 12.55
C ILE A 151 -11.55 -18.51 11.56
N PRO A 152 -12.68 -19.09 11.97
CA PRO A 152 -13.58 -19.80 11.08
C PRO A 152 -14.16 -18.87 10.00
N VAL A 153 -14.17 -19.34 8.74
CA VAL A 153 -14.73 -18.61 7.59
C VAL A 153 -15.61 -19.50 6.72
N GLY A 154 -16.40 -18.89 5.84
CA GLY A 154 -17.37 -19.58 5.00
C GLY A 154 -18.70 -19.80 5.70
N GLN A 155 -19.47 -20.78 5.24
CA GLN A 155 -20.72 -21.18 5.89
C GLN A 155 -20.46 -21.90 7.21
N LYS A 156 -21.46 -21.99 8.10
CA LYS A 156 -21.35 -22.53 9.46
C LYS A 156 -20.60 -23.88 9.56
N ASN A 157 -20.64 -24.71 8.52
CA ASN A 157 -20.02 -26.04 8.48
C ASN A 157 -18.97 -26.14 7.36
N SER A 158 -18.32 -25.03 7.00
CA SER A 158 -17.35 -24.99 5.90
C SER A 158 -16.08 -25.75 6.21
N ASN A 159 -15.73 -25.93 7.51
CA ASN A 159 -14.44 -26.44 7.97
C ASN A 159 -13.26 -25.68 7.32
N MET A 160 -13.42 -24.37 7.11
CA MET A 160 -12.36 -23.50 6.65
C MET A 160 -12.02 -22.47 7.73
N THR A 161 -10.74 -22.15 7.83
CA THR A 161 -10.23 -21.06 8.69
C THR A 161 -9.31 -20.15 7.92
N VAL A 162 -9.17 -18.91 8.39
CA VAL A 162 -8.10 -17.99 7.98
C VAL A 162 -7.30 -17.57 9.21
N GLU A 163 -6.04 -17.24 8.96
CA GLU A 163 -5.13 -16.70 9.97
C GLU A 163 -4.38 -15.52 9.39
N PHE A 164 -4.38 -14.40 10.13
CA PHE A 164 -3.64 -13.18 9.77
C PHE A 164 -2.20 -13.29 10.27
N LEU A 165 -1.25 -13.29 9.37
CA LEU A 165 0.18 -13.38 9.66
C LEU A 165 0.82 -12.04 9.36
N LEU A 166 1.12 -11.25 10.40
CA LEU A 166 1.73 -9.92 10.23
C LEU A 166 2.98 -10.03 9.37
N ASN A 167 3.08 -9.20 8.33
CA ASN A 167 4.12 -9.33 7.32
C ASN A 167 4.98 -8.07 7.12
N GLY A 168 4.72 -6.99 7.89
CA GLY A 168 5.56 -5.81 7.93
C GLY A 168 5.48 -4.90 6.69
N HIS A 169 4.46 -5.03 5.83
CA HIS A 169 4.30 -4.12 4.70
C HIS A 169 3.88 -2.70 5.15
N VAL A 170 2.80 -2.62 5.91
CA VAL A 170 2.36 -1.44 6.67
C VAL A 170 1.81 -1.92 8.01
N GLU A 171 1.53 -1.02 8.93
CA GLU A 171 1.03 -1.39 10.25
C GLU A 171 -0.28 -2.17 10.17
N GLY A 172 -0.31 -3.36 10.77
CA GLY A 172 -1.45 -4.29 10.72
C GLY A 172 -1.56 -5.14 9.47
N SER A 173 -0.71 -4.92 8.45
CA SER A 173 -0.72 -5.73 7.23
C SER A 173 -0.37 -7.19 7.49
N SER A 174 -1.04 -8.07 6.76
CA SER A 174 -0.94 -9.51 6.98
C SER A 174 -0.94 -10.30 5.68
N SER A 175 -0.12 -11.33 5.64
CA SER A 175 -0.36 -12.49 4.78
C SER A 175 -1.51 -13.31 5.35
N ILE A 176 -2.26 -14.02 4.50
CA ILE A 176 -3.40 -14.84 4.93
C ILE A 176 -3.11 -16.30 4.68
N LEU A 177 -3.10 -17.09 5.74
CA LEU A 177 -3.12 -18.54 5.62
C LEU A 177 -4.56 -19.04 5.73
N LEU A 178 -5.08 -19.57 4.62
CA LEU A 178 -6.38 -20.23 4.57
C LEU A 178 -6.18 -21.73 4.64
N ARG A 179 -6.82 -22.38 5.63
CA ARG A 179 -6.86 -23.83 5.77
C ARG A 179 -8.25 -24.34 5.39
N ASN A 180 -8.30 -25.35 4.57
CA ASN A 180 -9.52 -26.09 4.24
C ASN A 180 -9.38 -27.53 4.70
N TYR A 181 -9.96 -27.82 5.87
CA TYR A 181 -9.91 -29.14 6.50
C TYR A 181 -10.73 -30.21 5.78
N ASN A 182 -11.63 -29.83 4.85
CA ASN A 182 -12.41 -30.82 4.09
C ASN A 182 -11.58 -31.57 3.04
N ASN A 183 -10.57 -30.93 2.50
CA ASN A 183 -9.67 -31.51 1.48
C ASN A 183 -8.20 -31.47 1.89
N ASN A 184 -7.94 -31.06 3.14
CA ASN A 184 -6.60 -30.92 3.72
C ASN A 184 -5.68 -30.07 2.84
N LYS A 185 -6.17 -28.86 2.47
CA LYS A 185 -5.44 -27.91 1.64
C LYS A 185 -5.17 -26.62 2.38
N ASN A 186 -3.92 -26.17 2.31
CA ASN A 186 -3.47 -24.90 2.85
C ASN A 186 -3.05 -23.95 1.72
N VAL A 187 -3.64 -22.76 1.71
CA VAL A 187 -3.37 -21.70 0.74
C VAL A 187 -2.78 -20.50 1.46
N LEU A 188 -1.57 -20.12 1.08
CA LEU A 188 -0.93 -18.89 1.56
C LEU A 188 -1.09 -17.79 0.53
N PHE A 189 -1.78 -16.71 0.91
CA PHE A 189 -1.76 -15.44 0.20
C PHE A 189 -0.70 -14.56 0.86
N THR A 190 0.37 -14.21 0.16
CA THR A 190 1.39 -13.33 0.76
C THR A 190 0.85 -11.93 1.00
N SER A 191 -0.16 -11.51 0.22
CA SER A 191 -0.51 -10.12 0.04
C SER A 191 0.72 -9.31 -0.36
N ASP A 192 0.77 -8.02 -0.06
CA ASP A 192 1.95 -7.20 -0.22
C ASP A 192 2.95 -7.54 0.87
N MET A 193 4.11 -8.05 0.48
CA MET A 193 5.14 -8.50 1.41
C MET A 193 5.96 -7.30 1.90
N GLY A 194 6.08 -7.18 3.21
CA GLY A 194 6.88 -6.15 3.86
C GLY A 194 8.38 -6.46 3.89
N LYS A 195 9.17 -5.45 4.17
CA LYS A 195 10.63 -5.57 4.30
C LYS A 195 11.03 -6.37 5.55
N PRO A 196 12.28 -6.90 5.57
CA PRO A 196 12.81 -7.57 6.75
C PRO A 196 12.78 -6.67 8.00
N VAL A 197 13.06 -5.39 7.82
CA VAL A 197 13.08 -4.36 8.88
C VAL A 197 12.33 -3.12 8.40
N GLN A 198 11.46 -2.59 9.24
CA GLN A 198 10.73 -1.34 9.02
C GLN A 198 10.82 -0.45 10.26
N SER A 199 10.79 0.86 10.09
CA SER A 199 10.84 1.80 11.22
C SER A 199 9.48 2.06 11.85
N LEU A 200 8.44 2.24 11.02
CA LEU A 200 7.10 2.58 11.50
C LEU A 200 6.31 1.41 12.08
N CYS A 201 6.55 0.21 11.56
CA CYS A 201 5.95 -1.04 12.00
C CYS A 201 7.04 -2.11 12.05
N GLY A 202 6.82 -3.22 12.71
CA GLY A 202 7.77 -4.33 12.67
C GLY A 202 7.96 -4.84 11.24
N GLY A 203 9.19 -5.24 10.89
CA GLY A 203 9.45 -5.98 9.67
C GLY A 203 9.00 -7.45 9.78
N TYR A 204 8.91 -8.18 8.66
CA TYR A 204 8.48 -9.58 8.74
C TYR A 204 9.40 -10.45 9.64
N THR A 205 10.68 -10.08 9.78
CA THR A 205 11.61 -10.79 10.64
C THR A 205 11.23 -10.73 12.13
N ASP A 206 10.47 -9.73 12.52
CA ASP A 206 10.00 -9.56 13.89
C ASP A 206 8.82 -10.48 14.20
N PHE A 207 8.04 -10.87 13.19
CA PHE A 207 6.82 -11.65 13.33
C PHE A 207 7.00 -13.13 12.97
N MET A 208 8.04 -13.47 12.19
CA MET A 208 8.23 -14.82 11.62
C MET A 208 8.31 -15.94 12.65
N VAL A 209 8.67 -15.64 13.90
CA VAL A 209 8.68 -16.62 15.00
C VAL A 209 7.29 -17.21 15.25
N ASN A 210 6.24 -16.44 14.95
CA ASN A 210 4.85 -16.84 15.11
C ASN A 210 4.25 -17.47 13.84
N TYR A 211 5.03 -17.60 12.74
CA TYR A 211 4.51 -18.15 11.51
C TYR A 211 4.27 -19.66 11.67
N PRO A 212 3.09 -20.16 11.27
CA PRO A 212 2.74 -21.57 11.38
C PRO A 212 3.64 -22.43 10.49
N LYS A 213 3.85 -23.68 10.91
CA LYS A 213 4.67 -24.66 10.19
C LYS A 213 3.83 -25.63 9.36
N ASP A 214 2.56 -25.33 9.18
CA ASP A 214 1.69 -26.09 8.29
C ASP A 214 2.28 -26.16 6.88
N PRO A 215 2.23 -27.33 6.21
CA PRO A 215 2.69 -27.43 4.84
C PRO A 215 1.77 -26.63 3.91
N ILE A 216 2.34 -25.82 3.04
CA ILE A 216 1.61 -25.00 2.06
C ILE A 216 1.44 -25.79 0.76
N ASP A 217 0.19 -25.99 0.33
CA ASP A 217 -0.12 -26.63 -0.96
C ASP A 217 -0.16 -25.62 -2.12
N VAL A 218 -0.67 -24.41 -1.84
CA VAL A 218 -0.84 -23.33 -2.84
C VAL A 218 -0.29 -22.04 -2.29
N LEU A 219 0.55 -21.40 -3.06
CA LEU A 219 1.10 -20.08 -2.76
C LEU A 219 0.57 -19.09 -3.77
N MET A 220 -0.08 -18.02 -3.30
CA MET A 220 -0.35 -16.84 -4.09
C MET A 220 0.59 -15.72 -3.65
N VAL A 221 1.46 -15.27 -4.56
CA VAL A 221 2.59 -14.38 -4.24
C VAL A 221 2.59 -13.13 -5.12
N GLU A 222 2.88 -11.99 -4.48
CA GLU A 222 3.09 -10.71 -5.18
C GLU A 222 4.47 -10.66 -5.86
N SER A 223 4.58 -9.84 -6.92
CA SER A 223 5.82 -9.65 -7.66
C SER A 223 6.17 -8.18 -7.93
N THR A 224 5.63 -7.26 -7.13
CA THR A 224 5.69 -5.80 -7.36
C THR A 224 7.11 -5.28 -7.57
N ASN A 225 8.02 -5.60 -6.68
CA ASN A 225 9.41 -5.13 -6.70
C ASN A 225 10.43 -6.26 -6.93
N PHE A 226 10.03 -7.36 -7.52
CA PHE A 226 10.92 -8.53 -7.73
C PHE A 226 12.16 -8.21 -8.57
N GLU A 227 12.07 -7.22 -9.46
CA GLU A 227 13.18 -6.79 -10.34
C GLU A 227 14.07 -5.69 -9.72
N LYS A 228 13.73 -5.19 -8.52
CA LYS A 228 14.45 -4.08 -7.89
C LYS A 228 15.49 -4.58 -6.90
N GLU A 229 16.59 -3.84 -6.81
CA GLU A 229 17.59 -4.08 -5.77
C GLU A 229 17.12 -3.48 -4.43
N PRO A 230 17.38 -4.17 -3.30
CA PRO A 230 17.14 -3.63 -1.98
C PRO A 230 17.99 -2.39 -1.71
N VAL A 231 17.39 -1.39 -1.06
CA VAL A 231 18.11 -0.21 -0.57
C VAL A 231 18.05 -0.19 0.95
N LEU A 232 19.20 -0.02 1.59
CA LEU A 232 19.28 0.03 3.04
C LEU A 232 18.59 1.29 3.60
N PHE A 233 17.94 1.17 4.74
CA PHE A 233 17.24 2.27 5.39
C PHE A 233 18.15 3.49 5.65
N GLU A 234 19.35 3.26 6.18
CA GLU A 234 20.30 4.33 6.47
C GLU A 234 20.82 5.04 5.23
N ASP A 235 20.94 4.34 4.09
CA ASP A 235 21.37 4.96 2.85
C ASP A 235 20.32 5.94 2.33
N LYS A 236 19.04 5.54 2.32
CA LYS A 236 17.94 6.43 1.89
C LYS A 236 17.76 7.62 2.83
N ARG A 237 17.90 7.41 4.17
CA ARG A 237 17.85 8.49 5.16
C ARG A 237 18.96 9.51 4.91
N ARG A 238 20.20 9.05 4.73
CA ARG A 238 21.35 9.90 4.44
C ARG A 238 21.17 10.69 3.14
N GLU A 239 20.61 10.06 2.10
CA GLU A 239 20.35 10.71 0.82
C GLU A 239 19.30 11.83 0.95
N ILE A 240 18.20 11.61 1.70
CA ILE A 240 17.22 12.65 2.00
C ILE A 240 17.86 13.82 2.74
N LEU A 241 18.56 13.55 3.84
CA LEU A 241 19.18 14.59 4.64
C LEU A 241 20.19 15.43 3.83
N ASN A 242 21.00 14.77 3.01
CA ASN A 242 21.95 15.44 2.12
C ASN A 242 21.22 16.29 1.07
N THR A 243 20.14 15.78 0.47
CA THR A 243 19.32 16.50 -0.49
C THR A 243 18.73 17.76 0.13
N ILE A 244 18.13 17.66 1.33
CA ILE A 244 17.59 18.80 2.08
C ILE A 244 18.68 19.85 2.32
N LYS A 245 19.84 19.43 2.85
CA LYS A 245 20.97 20.33 3.16
C LYS A 245 21.52 21.04 1.90
N ASN A 246 21.62 20.32 0.77
CA ASN A 246 22.08 20.87 -0.49
C ASN A 246 21.12 21.93 -1.05
N VAL A 247 19.80 21.67 -0.98
CA VAL A 247 18.77 22.62 -1.39
C VAL A 247 18.82 23.89 -0.55
N TRP A 248 18.97 23.77 0.78
CA TRP A 248 19.13 24.91 1.66
C TRP A 248 20.42 25.69 1.39
N ALA A 249 21.53 25.01 1.12
CA ALA A 249 22.79 25.66 0.76
C ALA A 249 22.67 26.49 -0.54
N GLY A 250 21.81 26.05 -1.47
CA GLY A 250 21.43 26.80 -2.68
C GLY A 250 20.45 27.95 -2.44
N GLY A 251 20.00 28.16 -1.18
CA GLY A 251 19.04 29.19 -0.80
C GLY A 251 17.60 28.89 -1.20
N GLY A 252 17.24 27.63 -1.41
CA GLY A 252 15.90 27.15 -1.71
C GLY A 252 15.34 26.24 -0.61
N ASN A 253 14.16 25.68 -0.84
CA ASN A 253 13.46 24.78 0.06
C ASN A 253 12.96 23.53 -0.68
N PRO A 254 12.91 22.35 -0.03
CA PRO A 254 12.35 21.14 -0.61
C PRO A 254 10.85 21.01 -0.35
N VAL A 255 10.10 20.55 -1.36
CA VAL A 255 8.75 19.99 -1.22
C VAL A 255 8.78 18.49 -1.55
N PHE A 256 8.15 17.72 -0.70
CA PHE A 256 7.98 16.27 -0.86
C PHE A 256 6.51 15.98 -1.20
N PRO A 257 6.16 15.65 -2.45
CA PRO A 257 4.87 15.05 -2.77
C PRO A 257 4.80 13.66 -2.13
N VAL A 258 3.87 13.46 -1.20
CA VAL A 258 3.79 12.23 -0.38
C VAL A 258 2.47 11.49 -0.54
N LEU A 259 2.52 10.17 -0.42
CA LEU A 259 1.34 9.37 -0.10
C LEU A 259 0.97 9.63 1.36
N SER A 260 -0.31 9.90 1.62
CA SER A 260 -0.79 10.28 2.96
C SER A 260 -0.70 9.15 3.98
N PHE A 261 -0.74 7.89 3.53
CA PHE A 261 -0.60 6.71 4.37
C PHE A 261 0.81 6.13 4.27
N HIS A 262 1.41 5.88 5.41
CA HIS A 262 2.72 5.30 5.64
C HIS A 262 3.89 6.20 5.21
N ARG A 263 3.92 6.71 3.96
CA ARG A 263 5.05 7.50 3.43
C ARG A 263 5.23 8.84 4.13
N CYS A 264 4.15 9.56 4.39
CA CYS A 264 4.21 10.81 5.12
C CYS A 264 4.75 10.59 6.54
N GLN A 265 4.26 9.56 7.23
CA GLN A 265 4.67 9.23 8.60
C GLN A 265 6.12 8.75 8.66
N GLU A 266 6.60 7.99 7.67
CA GLU A 266 8.01 7.60 7.57
C GLU A 266 8.94 8.84 7.45
N LEU A 267 8.55 9.83 6.65
CA LEU A 267 9.30 11.07 6.56
C LEU A 267 9.20 11.92 7.83
N MET A 268 8.03 11.97 8.48
CA MET A 268 7.87 12.65 9.77
C MET A 268 8.82 12.05 10.83
N GLU A 269 8.84 10.74 10.96
CA GLU A 269 9.74 10.02 11.87
C GLU A 269 11.22 10.31 11.56
N MET A 270 11.61 10.29 10.28
CA MET A 270 12.98 10.62 9.88
C MET A 270 13.35 12.06 10.23
N ILE A 271 12.46 13.03 10.00
CA ILE A 271 12.67 14.43 10.35
C ILE A 271 12.76 14.60 11.86
N HIS A 272 11.84 13.97 12.63
CA HIS A 272 11.87 13.98 14.09
C HIS A 272 13.23 13.51 14.63
N ASN A 273 13.69 12.35 14.15
CA ASN A 273 14.97 11.80 14.56
C ASN A 273 16.15 12.70 14.17
N ASP A 274 16.09 13.36 13.01
CA ASP A 274 17.13 14.29 12.58
C ASP A 274 17.08 15.63 13.34
N GLN A 275 15.93 16.09 13.79
CA GLN A 275 15.82 17.20 14.74
C GLN A 275 16.42 16.82 16.11
N LYS A 276 16.02 15.67 16.64
CA LYS A 276 16.53 15.15 17.94
C LYS A 276 18.06 14.96 17.93
N ASN A 277 18.63 14.57 16.81
CA ASN A 277 20.08 14.39 16.63
C ASN A 277 20.82 15.68 16.22
N GLY A 278 20.15 16.81 16.11
CA GLY A 278 20.73 18.10 15.70
C GLY A 278 21.14 18.19 14.22
N ASN A 279 20.74 17.23 13.39
CA ASN A 279 21.00 17.25 11.95
C ASN A 279 20.11 18.25 11.20
N ILE A 280 18.90 18.46 11.70
CA ILE A 280 17.94 19.48 11.28
C ILE A 280 17.71 20.39 12.48
N SER A 281 17.87 21.72 12.29
CA SER A 281 17.71 22.68 13.38
C SER A 281 16.23 22.80 13.80
N SER A 282 15.99 23.01 15.10
CA SER A 282 14.66 23.20 15.68
C SER A 282 13.92 24.44 15.16
N ASP A 283 14.64 25.43 14.61
CA ASP A 283 14.06 26.61 13.97
C ASP A 283 13.62 26.36 12.51
N CYS A 284 13.96 25.20 11.95
CA CYS A 284 13.46 24.78 10.64
C CYS A 284 11.94 24.61 10.66
N LYS A 285 11.22 25.35 9.83
CA LYS A 285 9.77 25.23 9.71
C LYS A 285 9.41 23.94 8.97
N ILE A 286 8.62 23.10 9.60
CA ILE A 286 8.08 21.89 8.96
C ILE A 286 6.61 22.14 8.63
N ILE A 287 6.25 21.94 7.37
CA ILE A 287 4.86 22.17 6.89
C ILE A 287 4.29 20.83 6.44
N ILE A 288 3.15 20.45 7.00
CA ILE A 288 2.38 19.29 6.52
C ILE A 288 1.09 19.83 5.87
N ASP A 289 1.04 19.74 4.54
CA ASP A 289 -0.11 20.09 3.73
C ASP A 289 -0.81 18.82 3.23
N SER A 290 -1.39 18.11 4.16
CA SER A 290 -2.16 16.88 3.92
C SER A 290 -3.06 16.59 5.13
N PRO A 291 -4.33 17.03 5.15
CA PRO A 291 -5.26 16.70 6.23
C PRO A 291 -5.38 15.20 6.47
N LEU A 292 -5.52 14.40 5.40
CA LEU A 292 -5.57 12.95 5.51
C LEU A 292 -4.32 12.35 6.17
N ALA A 293 -3.12 12.89 5.88
CA ALA A 293 -1.90 12.39 6.52
C ALA A 293 -1.91 12.65 8.03
N MET A 294 -2.50 13.76 8.48
CA MET A 294 -2.65 14.04 9.91
C MET A 294 -3.67 13.12 10.58
N GLU A 295 -4.84 12.88 9.96
CA GLU A 295 -5.81 11.90 10.45
C GLU A 295 -5.18 10.50 10.59
N ILE A 296 -4.38 10.08 9.61
CA ILE A 296 -3.65 8.81 9.65
C ILE A 296 -2.58 8.83 10.75
N THR A 297 -1.88 9.95 10.95
CA THR A 297 -0.89 10.09 12.03
C THR A 297 -1.55 9.94 13.41
N ASP A 298 -2.75 10.49 13.58
CA ASP A 298 -3.53 10.30 14.81
C ASP A 298 -3.91 8.83 15.04
N VAL A 299 -4.21 8.09 13.96
CA VAL A 299 -4.42 6.62 14.07
C VAL A 299 -3.16 5.92 14.55
N TYR A 300 -1.97 6.24 13.99
CA TYR A 300 -0.69 5.69 14.47
C TYR A 300 -0.45 5.98 15.95
N LYS A 301 -0.67 7.24 16.38
CA LYS A 301 -0.53 7.65 17.79
C LYS A 301 -1.49 6.89 18.70
N ASN A 302 -2.75 6.69 18.28
CA ASN A 302 -3.77 6.00 19.08
C ASN A 302 -3.53 4.48 19.17
N LEU A 303 -3.00 3.85 18.11
CA LEU A 303 -2.59 2.44 18.15
C LEU A 303 -1.38 2.22 19.07
N GLY A 304 -0.53 3.24 19.20
CA GLY A 304 0.69 3.18 20.00
C GLY A 304 1.67 2.11 19.51
N PRO A 305 2.52 1.57 20.40
CA PRO A 305 3.57 0.60 20.05
C PRO A 305 3.06 -0.83 19.81
N LYS A 306 1.76 -1.08 19.92
CA LYS A 306 1.16 -2.42 19.91
C LYS A 306 1.57 -3.30 18.71
N TYR A 307 1.82 -2.68 17.57
CA TYR A 307 2.21 -3.35 16.33
C TYR A 307 3.67 -3.11 15.94
N LEU A 308 4.44 -2.46 16.82
CA LEU A 308 5.87 -2.30 16.62
C LEU A 308 6.61 -3.63 16.78
N SER A 309 7.86 -3.64 16.31
CA SER A 309 8.74 -4.78 16.46
C SER A 309 8.80 -5.29 17.89
N PRO A 310 8.77 -6.62 18.14
CA PRO A 310 9.14 -7.20 19.44
C PRO A 310 10.53 -6.80 19.95
N ARG A 311 11.41 -6.32 19.07
CA ARG A 311 12.71 -5.72 19.41
C ARG A 311 12.60 -4.27 19.91
N TYR A 312 11.40 -3.74 19.96
CA TYR A 312 11.10 -2.48 20.60
C TYR A 312 11.68 -2.45 22.02
N GLY A 313 12.62 -1.53 22.27
CA GLY A 313 13.36 -1.43 23.52
C GLY A 313 14.74 -2.09 23.55
N ASP A 314 15.05 -3.06 22.69
CA ASP A 314 16.34 -3.76 22.65
C ASP A 314 17.28 -3.22 21.54
N ASP A 315 16.74 -2.62 20.49
CA ASP A 315 17.51 -2.04 19.36
C ASP A 315 17.66 -0.52 19.57
N PRO A 316 18.89 0.03 19.55
CA PRO A 316 19.11 1.47 19.71
C PRO A 316 18.46 2.33 18.61
N ASN A 317 18.04 1.73 17.50
CA ASN A 317 17.29 2.40 16.43
C ASN A 317 15.77 2.41 16.67
N PHE A 318 15.28 1.72 17.69
CA PHE A 318 13.87 1.71 18.08
C PHE A 318 13.61 2.53 19.35
N TYR A 319 12.36 2.89 19.55
CA TYR A 319 11.92 3.67 20.71
C TYR A 319 11.93 2.80 21.97
N LYS A 320 12.41 3.37 23.07
CA LYS A 320 12.59 2.64 24.35
C LYS A 320 11.34 2.65 25.21
N THR A 321 10.42 3.60 24.99
CA THR A 321 9.18 3.73 25.74
C THR A 321 7.99 3.96 24.81
N ASP A 322 6.78 3.74 25.35
CA ASP A 322 5.53 4.00 24.63
C ASP A 322 5.40 5.48 24.27
N GLU A 323 5.82 6.38 25.18
CA GLU A 323 5.83 7.82 24.95
C GLU A 323 6.77 8.20 23.80
N GLU A 324 7.97 7.63 23.74
CA GLU A 324 8.90 7.87 22.62
C GLU A 324 8.32 7.37 21.30
N SER A 325 7.64 6.21 21.31
CA SER A 325 6.99 5.66 20.13
C SER A 325 5.88 6.56 19.60
N ILE A 326 5.10 7.18 20.47
CA ILE A 326 4.04 8.12 20.10
C ILE A 326 4.66 9.45 19.64
N ALA A 327 5.69 9.93 20.38
CA ALA A 327 6.37 11.19 20.12
C ALA A 327 7.17 11.21 18.79
N ARG A 328 7.40 10.08 18.14
CA ARG A 328 8.12 9.99 16.86
C ARG A 328 7.50 10.83 15.72
N PHE A 329 6.28 11.30 15.90
CA PHE A 329 5.59 12.20 14.99
C PHE A 329 5.50 13.65 15.49
N ASP A 330 6.08 13.96 16.65
CA ASP A 330 6.09 15.28 17.22
C ASP A 330 7.27 16.09 16.67
N LEU A 331 6.98 16.86 15.62
CA LEU A 331 7.97 17.68 14.91
C LEU A 331 8.08 19.05 15.58
N GLU A 332 9.30 19.51 15.80
CA GLU A 332 9.54 20.88 16.25
C GLU A 332 9.21 21.88 15.13
N ASN A 333 8.64 23.01 15.48
CA ASN A 333 8.22 24.09 14.54
C ASN A 333 7.29 23.59 13.42
N LEU A 334 6.32 22.73 13.78
CA LEU A 334 5.34 22.17 12.88
C LEU A 334 4.23 23.17 12.56
N THR A 335 3.86 23.27 11.30
CA THR A 335 2.67 23.96 10.79
C THR A 335 1.81 22.99 9.98
N ILE A 336 0.54 22.85 10.30
CA ILE A 336 -0.42 22.03 9.58
C ILE A 336 -1.31 22.93 8.74
N ILE A 337 -1.47 22.60 7.46
CA ILE A 337 -2.36 23.30 6.53
C ILE A 337 -3.69 22.55 6.47
N HIS A 338 -4.77 23.25 6.80
CA HIS A 338 -6.10 22.64 6.94
C HIS A 338 -6.98 22.82 5.69
N SER A 339 -6.93 23.97 5.02
CA SER A 339 -7.79 24.25 3.87
C SER A 339 -7.04 24.31 2.53
N HIS A 340 -7.80 24.31 1.43
CA HIS A 340 -7.21 24.47 0.09
C HIS A 340 -6.70 25.91 -0.11
N GLU A 341 -7.41 26.88 0.41
CA GLU A 341 -7.06 28.30 0.35
C GLU A 341 -5.74 28.55 1.08
N GLU A 342 -5.57 27.99 2.29
CA GLU A 342 -4.31 28.06 3.01
C GLU A 342 -3.16 27.40 2.22
N SER A 343 -3.40 26.29 1.54
CA SER A 343 -2.40 25.61 0.71
C SER A 343 -1.94 26.48 -0.45
N VAL A 344 -2.86 27.18 -1.12
CA VAL A 344 -2.53 28.13 -2.21
C VAL A 344 -1.73 29.31 -1.68
N LEU A 345 -2.13 29.87 -0.53
CA LEU A 345 -1.39 30.98 0.10
C LEU A 345 0.01 30.53 0.54
N ASN A 346 0.12 29.31 1.06
CA ASN A 346 1.41 28.75 1.47
C ASN A 346 2.36 28.51 0.29
N ASP A 347 1.86 28.09 -0.89
CA ASP A 347 2.67 28.04 -2.12
C ASP A 347 3.29 29.42 -2.44
N GLU A 348 2.48 30.48 -2.36
CA GLU A 348 2.93 31.84 -2.64
C GLU A 348 3.98 32.32 -1.63
N GLU A 349 3.74 32.11 -0.33
CA GLU A 349 4.65 32.49 0.76
C GLU A 349 5.98 31.73 0.67
N MET A 350 5.93 30.43 0.43
CA MET A 350 7.11 29.55 0.43
C MET A 350 7.92 29.66 -0.87
N ALA A 351 7.34 30.19 -1.95
CA ALA A 351 8.02 30.30 -3.25
C ALA A 351 9.38 31.01 -3.18
N ASN A 352 9.51 32.03 -2.34
CA ASN A 352 10.72 32.84 -2.16
C ASN A 352 11.10 32.97 -0.67
N CYS A 353 10.69 32.03 0.17
CA CYS A 353 10.98 32.08 1.59
C CYS A 353 12.48 31.95 1.85
N GLY A 354 13.07 32.95 2.51
CA GLY A 354 14.49 32.99 2.87
C GLY A 354 14.84 32.15 4.13
N LYS A 355 13.86 31.50 4.75
CA LYS A 355 14.04 30.60 5.90
C LYS A 355 14.16 29.16 5.45
N LYS A 356 14.76 28.32 6.28
CA LYS A 356 14.78 26.86 6.06
C LYS A 356 13.40 26.26 6.32
N VAL A 357 12.85 25.60 5.30
CA VAL A 357 11.53 24.98 5.35
C VAL A 357 11.61 23.59 4.74
N ILE A 358 10.84 22.65 5.26
CA ILE A 358 10.53 21.33 4.65
C ILE A 358 9.03 21.24 4.49
N ILE A 359 8.55 20.89 3.29
CA ILE A 359 7.11 20.80 2.98
C ILE A 359 6.78 19.34 2.64
N LEU A 360 5.86 18.71 3.37
CA LEU A 360 5.27 17.42 3.05
C LEU A 360 3.84 17.66 2.54
N ALA A 361 3.62 17.47 1.22
CA ALA A 361 2.35 17.80 0.59
C ALA A 361 1.65 16.53 0.06
N GLY A 362 0.39 16.32 0.44
CA GLY A 362 -0.41 15.16 0.02
C GLY A 362 -0.66 15.13 -1.48
N GLY A 363 -0.58 13.93 -2.09
CA GLY A 363 -0.70 13.73 -3.53
C GLY A 363 0.62 13.32 -4.19
N GLY A 364 1.13 12.15 -3.82
CA GLY A 364 2.47 11.67 -4.21
C GLY A 364 2.75 11.60 -5.71
N MET A 365 1.69 11.49 -6.56
CA MET A 365 1.82 11.46 -8.03
C MET A 365 1.78 12.85 -8.69
N GLY A 366 1.40 13.89 -7.95
CA GLY A 366 1.35 15.27 -8.46
C GLY A 366 0.19 15.60 -9.40
N ASP A 367 -0.75 14.68 -9.63
CA ASP A 367 -1.95 14.93 -10.44
C ASP A 367 -3.09 15.53 -9.63
N HIS A 368 -3.23 15.06 -8.39
CA HIS A 368 -4.27 15.39 -7.45
C HIS A 368 -3.68 15.68 -6.05
N GLY A 369 -4.50 16.21 -5.17
CA GLY A 369 -4.11 16.54 -3.80
C GLY A 369 -3.37 17.87 -3.68
N ARG A 370 -2.89 18.15 -2.48
CA ARG A 370 -2.28 19.44 -2.10
C ARG A 370 -0.96 19.72 -2.81
N SER A 371 -0.18 18.67 -3.13
CA SER A 371 1.09 18.80 -3.84
C SER A 371 0.96 19.55 -5.16
N VAL A 372 -0.21 19.46 -5.83
CA VAL A 372 -0.49 20.15 -7.10
C VAL A 372 -0.30 21.67 -6.99
N ASN A 373 -0.64 22.27 -5.83
CA ASN A 373 -0.50 23.69 -5.60
C ASN A 373 0.97 24.13 -5.72
N TYR A 374 1.89 23.38 -5.12
CA TYR A 374 3.32 23.65 -5.19
C TYR A 374 3.93 23.29 -6.55
N LEU A 375 3.53 22.14 -7.12
CA LEU A 375 4.10 21.64 -8.38
C LEU A 375 3.73 22.48 -9.60
N LYS A 376 2.53 23.07 -9.60
CA LYS A 376 2.02 23.93 -10.68
C LYS A 376 2.01 25.41 -10.30
N GLY A 377 2.28 25.73 -9.04
CA GLY A 377 2.25 27.07 -8.45
C GLY A 377 3.52 27.89 -8.61
N LYS A 378 3.69 28.83 -7.70
CA LYS A 378 4.84 29.75 -7.66
C LYS A 378 6.09 29.09 -7.10
N PHE A 379 5.96 28.12 -6.18
CA PHE A 379 7.05 27.40 -5.56
C PHE A 379 7.98 26.75 -6.60
N CYS A 380 7.40 25.99 -7.54
CA CYS A 380 8.16 25.33 -8.61
C CYS A 380 8.70 26.25 -9.69
N LYS A 381 8.36 27.54 -9.69
CA LYS A 381 8.98 28.52 -10.61
C LYS A 381 10.35 28.98 -10.14
N ASN A 382 10.62 28.88 -8.83
CA ASN A 382 11.92 29.29 -8.27
C ASN A 382 12.97 28.18 -8.50
N PRO A 383 14.07 28.47 -9.23
CA PRO A 383 15.11 27.47 -9.53
C PRO A 383 15.94 27.05 -8.33
N LYS A 384 15.84 27.75 -7.20
CA LYS A 384 16.52 27.38 -5.96
C LYS A 384 15.76 26.28 -5.21
N ASN A 385 14.41 26.23 -5.35
CA ASN A 385 13.58 25.23 -4.71
C ASN A 385 13.73 23.84 -5.35
N ALA A 386 13.28 22.82 -4.65
CA ALA A 386 13.35 21.45 -5.14
C ALA A 386 12.04 20.69 -4.89
N VAL A 387 11.74 19.77 -5.81
CA VAL A 387 10.74 18.71 -5.66
C VAL A 387 11.47 17.40 -5.42
N VAL A 388 11.15 16.71 -4.33
CA VAL A 388 11.82 15.48 -3.93
C VAL A 388 10.80 14.34 -3.90
N TYR A 389 10.84 13.46 -4.89
CA TYR A 389 9.98 12.29 -4.95
C TYR A 389 10.59 11.11 -4.19
N THR A 390 9.84 10.56 -3.25
CA THR A 390 10.19 9.36 -2.47
C THR A 390 9.28 8.17 -2.75
N CYS A 391 8.26 8.34 -3.60
CA CYS A 391 7.36 7.27 -4.02
C CYS A 391 7.51 6.95 -5.50
N TYR A 392 7.09 5.75 -5.89
CA TYR A 392 7.00 5.37 -7.30
C TYR A 392 6.09 6.37 -8.04
N GLN A 393 6.51 6.78 -9.23
CA GLN A 393 5.73 7.66 -10.09
C GLN A 393 5.13 6.84 -11.23
N VAL A 394 3.81 6.76 -11.25
CA VAL A 394 3.07 5.99 -12.27
C VAL A 394 3.21 6.68 -13.63
N GLU A 395 3.48 5.91 -14.67
CA GLU A 395 3.59 6.40 -16.05
C GLU A 395 2.33 7.19 -16.47
N GLY A 396 2.53 8.37 -17.03
CA GLY A 396 1.45 9.28 -17.44
C GLY A 396 1.08 10.31 -16.38
N THR A 397 1.53 10.17 -15.13
CA THR A 397 1.29 11.17 -14.08
C THR A 397 2.19 12.40 -14.23
N TYR A 398 1.78 13.50 -13.59
CA TYR A 398 2.54 14.75 -13.61
C TYR A 398 3.95 14.57 -13.01
N GLY A 399 4.06 13.83 -11.89
CA GLY A 399 5.33 13.53 -11.25
C GLY A 399 6.26 12.69 -12.14
N ALA A 400 5.74 11.66 -12.82
CA ALA A 400 6.52 10.87 -13.78
C ALA A 400 7.02 11.75 -14.94
N ASN A 401 6.18 12.66 -15.44
CA ASN A 401 6.56 13.58 -16.49
C ASN A 401 7.66 14.56 -16.03
N MET A 402 7.60 15.06 -14.78
CA MET A 402 8.65 15.90 -14.21
C MET A 402 10.00 15.17 -14.16
N LEU A 403 10.04 13.93 -13.67
CA LEU A 403 11.26 13.10 -13.63
C LEU A 403 11.81 12.81 -15.02
N TYR A 404 10.94 12.50 -16.00
CA TYR A 404 11.33 12.24 -17.37
C TYR A 404 12.01 13.45 -18.03
N ILE A 405 11.52 14.66 -17.75
CA ILE A 405 12.05 15.92 -18.26
C ILE A 405 13.45 16.16 -17.71
N ASP A 406 13.65 15.93 -16.41
CA ASP A 406 14.95 16.09 -15.77
C ASP A 406 15.99 15.13 -16.33
N GLN A 407 15.64 13.85 -16.46
CA GLN A 407 16.54 12.79 -16.95
C GLN A 407 17.02 12.96 -18.40
N ARG A 408 16.21 13.53 -19.30
CA ARG A 408 16.51 13.59 -20.74
C ARG A 408 17.08 14.89 -21.27
N LYS A 409 17.41 15.88 -20.41
CA LYS A 409 17.87 17.22 -20.87
C LYS A 409 16.94 17.89 -21.93
N LYS A 410 15.72 17.38 -22.14
CA LYS A 410 14.66 18.04 -22.88
C LYS A 410 14.02 19.17 -22.08
N LYS A 411 14.71 19.58 -21.03
CA LYS A 411 14.41 20.63 -20.07
C LYS A 411 13.99 21.95 -20.76
N GLU A 412 14.61 22.30 -21.88
CA GLU A 412 14.37 23.61 -22.49
C GLU A 412 12.96 23.77 -23.08
N LYS A 413 12.45 22.78 -23.80
CA LYS A 413 11.13 22.94 -24.46
C LYS A 413 9.98 22.78 -23.46
N TYR A 414 10.01 21.75 -22.63
CA TYR A 414 8.91 21.47 -21.67
C TYR A 414 8.95 22.41 -20.46
N SER A 415 10.15 22.79 -19.96
CA SER A 415 10.28 23.76 -18.89
C SER A 415 9.85 25.18 -19.33
N ARG A 416 10.08 25.56 -20.58
CA ARG A 416 9.57 26.82 -21.14
C ARG A 416 8.04 26.80 -21.27
N GLU A 417 7.43 25.70 -21.70
CA GLU A 417 5.98 25.54 -21.81
C GLU A 417 5.29 25.47 -20.44
N LYS A 418 5.89 24.78 -19.46
CA LYS A 418 5.32 24.55 -18.10
C LYS A 418 5.88 25.51 -17.04
N LYS A 419 6.88 26.32 -17.36
CA LYS A 419 7.55 27.28 -16.45
C LYS A 419 8.06 26.64 -15.14
N ILE A 420 8.56 25.39 -15.20
CA ILE A 420 9.16 24.68 -14.07
C ILE A 420 10.61 25.16 -13.96
N GLY A 421 10.97 25.81 -12.85
CA GLY A 421 12.32 26.22 -12.51
C GLY A 421 13.01 25.30 -11.49
N ALA A 422 12.23 24.77 -10.54
CA ALA A 422 12.71 23.97 -9.43
C ALA A 422 13.50 22.74 -9.88
N GLN A 423 14.48 22.34 -9.05
CA GLN A 423 15.21 21.08 -9.22
C GLN A 423 14.28 19.89 -8.91
N VAL A 424 14.51 18.74 -9.55
CA VAL A 424 13.70 17.55 -9.33
C VAL A 424 14.62 16.41 -8.93
N TYR A 425 14.35 15.83 -7.77
CA TYR A 425 15.09 14.68 -7.23
C TYR A 425 14.16 13.48 -7.13
N LYS A 426 14.71 12.29 -7.33
CA LYS A 426 14.06 11.02 -7.02
C LYS A 426 14.97 10.23 -6.11
N ILE A 427 14.50 9.91 -4.93
CA ILE A 427 15.22 9.10 -3.95
C ILE A 427 14.60 7.71 -3.94
N GLU A 428 15.40 6.71 -4.27
CA GLU A 428 14.98 5.32 -4.36
C GLU A 428 14.94 4.65 -2.97
N GLY A 429 14.37 3.45 -2.91
CA GLY A 429 14.34 2.63 -1.70
C GLY A 429 13.18 2.92 -0.75
N PHE A 430 12.43 3.99 -0.99
CA PHE A 430 11.20 4.27 -0.26
C PHE A 430 10.05 3.41 -0.79
N THR A 431 10.02 2.16 -0.40
CA THR A 431 8.92 1.23 -0.65
C THR A 431 8.69 0.40 0.58
N SER A 432 7.43 0.13 0.89
CA SER A 432 7.06 -0.82 1.94
C SER A 432 7.18 -2.27 1.48
N HIS A 433 7.19 -2.50 0.16
CA HIS A 433 7.38 -3.84 -0.40
C HIS A 433 8.81 -4.36 -0.22
N ILE A 434 8.92 -5.64 -0.05
CA ILE A 434 10.14 -6.43 -0.24
C ILE A 434 10.73 -6.18 -1.62
N SER A 435 12.04 -6.30 -1.78
CA SER A 435 12.72 -6.02 -3.04
C SER A 435 13.66 -7.13 -3.45
N GLY A 436 13.60 -7.49 -4.73
CA GLY A 436 14.48 -8.46 -5.35
C GLY A 436 14.28 -9.91 -4.97
N PRO A 437 14.90 -10.83 -5.70
CA PRO A 437 14.74 -12.26 -5.49
C PRO A 437 15.20 -12.72 -4.11
N LYS A 438 16.30 -12.15 -3.59
CA LYS A 438 16.86 -12.59 -2.30
C LYS A 438 15.87 -12.34 -1.17
N GLU A 439 15.42 -11.10 -0.97
CA GLU A 439 14.49 -10.79 0.13
C GLU A 439 13.16 -11.54 -0.03
N THR A 440 12.66 -11.68 -1.27
CA THR A 440 11.42 -12.43 -1.55
C THR A 440 11.53 -13.87 -1.08
N PHE A 441 12.61 -14.58 -1.43
CA PHE A 441 12.76 -15.97 -1.03
C PHE A 441 13.16 -16.12 0.44
N ASP A 442 13.90 -15.18 1.01
CA ASP A 442 14.17 -15.13 2.46
C ASP A 442 12.84 -15.04 3.27
N PHE A 443 11.83 -14.30 2.76
CA PHE A 443 10.49 -14.29 3.33
C PHE A 443 9.74 -15.61 3.12
N LEU A 444 9.71 -16.15 1.90
CA LEU A 444 8.96 -17.35 1.54
C LEU A 444 9.49 -18.60 2.28
N GLU A 445 10.80 -18.69 2.50
CA GLU A 445 11.45 -19.78 3.22
C GLU A 445 11.12 -19.81 4.73
N ARG A 446 10.37 -18.83 5.25
CA ARG A 446 9.83 -18.86 6.61
C ARG A 446 8.63 -19.80 6.76
N PHE A 447 8.03 -20.20 5.63
CA PHE A 447 6.91 -21.13 5.54
C PHE A 447 7.37 -22.51 5.11
N ASN A 448 6.60 -23.54 5.44
CA ASN A 448 6.87 -24.91 4.98
C ASN A 448 6.36 -25.10 3.54
N LEU A 449 7.23 -24.96 2.57
CA LEU A 449 6.94 -25.07 1.14
C LEU A 449 7.29 -26.47 0.55
N GLU A 450 7.63 -27.46 1.37
CA GLU A 450 8.02 -28.81 0.90
C GLU A 450 6.94 -29.49 0.05
N ASN A 451 5.67 -29.23 0.38
CA ASN A 451 4.51 -29.80 -0.32
C ASN A 451 3.89 -28.87 -1.36
N LEU A 452 4.57 -27.79 -1.73
CA LEU A 452 4.03 -26.77 -2.62
C LEU A 452 3.73 -27.33 -4.01
N LYS A 453 2.44 -27.37 -4.37
CA LYS A 453 1.94 -27.93 -5.64
C LYS A 453 1.67 -26.85 -6.69
N THR A 454 1.25 -25.67 -6.24
CA THR A 454 0.88 -24.59 -7.14
C THR A 454 1.39 -23.25 -6.62
N VAL A 455 2.02 -22.49 -7.52
CA VAL A 455 2.40 -21.09 -7.31
C VAL A 455 1.56 -20.22 -8.23
N ILE A 456 0.85 -19.26 -7.68
CA ILE A 456 0.06 -18.26 -8.39
C ILE A 456 0.77 -16.94 -8.22
N ILE A 457 1.28 -16.36 -9.32
CA ILE A 457 2.01 -15.09 -9.29
C ILE A 457 1.07 -13.98 -9.74
N GLY A 458 0.95 -12.96 -8.91
CA GLY A 458 0.14 -11.76 -9.14
C GLY A 458 0.81 -10.50 -8.65
N HIS A 459 0.02 -9.44 -8.52
CA HIS A 459 0.37 -8.14 -7.96
C HIS A 459 1.75 -7.64 -8.42
N GLY A 460 1.90 -7.45 -9.72
CA GLY A 460 3.16 -7.03 -10.33
C GLY A 460 3.08 -6.94 -11.85
N LYS A 461 4.05 -6.26 -12.42
CA LYS A 461 4.17 -6.17 -13.87
C LYS A 461 4.44 -7.55 -14.48
N GLU A 462 4.05 -7.71 -15.76
CA GLU A 462 4.25 -8.97 -16.48
C GLU A 462 5.72 -9.43 -16.45
N SER A 463 6.68 -8.51 -16.65
CA SER A 463 8.12 -8.82 -16.59
C SER A 463 8.58 -9.32 -15.22
N SER A 464 8.11 -8.69 -14.14
CA SER A 464 8.41 -9.11 -12.76
C SER A 464 7.89 -10.52 -12.47
N GLY A 465 6.64 -10.79 -12.85
CA GLY A 465 6.02 -12.10 -12.69
C GLY A 465 6.73 -13.19 -13.49
N GLU A 466 7.20 -12.88 -14.70
CA GLU A 466 7.98 -13.81 -15.52
C GLU A 466 9.32 -14.16 -14.87
N LYS A 467 10.07 -13.15 -14.42
CA LYS A 467 11.36 -13.37 -13.73
C LYS A 467 11.17 -14.15 -12.43
N MET A 468 10.12 -13.88 -11.68
CA MET A 468 9.81 -14.65 -10.47
C MET A 468 9.51 -16.12 -10.81
N ALA A 469 8.74 -16.39 -11.87
CA ALA A 469 8.46 -17.74 -12.32
C ALA A 469 9.75 -18.50 -12.68
N GLN A 470 10.67 -17.84 -13.41
CA GLN A 470 11.99 -18.41 -13.74
C GLN A 470 12.82 -18.69 -12.49
N GLU A 471 12.76 -17.81 -11.49
CA GLU A 471 13.52 -17.98 -10.25
C GLU A 471 13.00 -19.17 -9.40
N PHE A 472 11.66 -19.40 -9.34
CA PHE A 472 11.10 -20.61 -8.74
C PHE A 472 11.66 -21.88 -9.40
N ILE A 473 11.70 -21.92 -10.74
CA ILE A 473 12.24 -23.05 -11.51
C ILE A 473 13.75 -23.21 -11.21
N ARG A 474 14.52 -22.13 -11.23
CA ARG A 474 15.98 -22.14 -10.95
C ARG A 474 16.30 -22.67 -9.57
N ARG A 475 15.45 -22.40 -8.57
CA ARG A 475 15.58 -22.90 -7.19
C ARG A 475 15.11 -24.35 -7.03
N GLY A 476 14.63 -24.99 -8.10
CA GLY A 476 14.25 -26.40 -8.10
C GLY A 476 12.83 -26.69 -7.62
N TYR A 477 11.95 -25.70 -7.51
CA TYR A 477 10.55 -25.93 -7.23
C TYR A 477 9.88 -26.67 -8.40
N ARG A 478 9.18 -27.78 -8.08
CA ARG A 478 8.45 -28.59 -9.07
C ARG A 478 6.97 -28.26 -9.15
N SER A 479 6.57 -27.17 -8.53
CA SER A 479 5.19 -26.70 -8.48
C SER A 479 4.70 -26.25 -9.86
N LYS A 480 3.40 -26.39 -10.09
CA LYS A 480 2.75 -25.74 -11.24
C LYS A 480 2.76 -24.22 -11.02
N ILE A 481 3.41 -23.47 -11.90
CA ILE A 481 3.47 -22.02 -11.83
C ILE A 481 2.41 -21.43 -12.76
N ILE A 482 1.56 -20.54 -12.24
CA ILE A 482 0.45 -19.93 -12.94
C ILE A 482 0.56 -18.40 -12.81
N ARG A 483 0.46 -17.69 -13.93
CA ARG A 483 0.26 -16.24 -14.00
C ARG A 483 -1.13 -16.00 -14.59
N PRO A 484 -2.18 -15.93 -13.75
CA PRO A 484 -3.54 -15.95 -14.25
C PRO A 484 -3.93 -14.60 -14.86
N GLY A 485 -4.82 -14.65 -15.84
CA GLY A 485 -5.60 -13.49 -16.27
C GLY A 485 -6.75 -13.18 -15.31
N ILE A 486 -7.35 -12.00 -15.45
CA ILE A 486 -8.54 -11.61 -14.70
C ILE A 486 -9.68 -12.61 -14.97
N ARG A 487 -10.41 -13.01 -13.93
CA ARG A 487 -11.53 -13.98 -13.92
C ARG A 487 -11.13 -15.40 -14.35
N GLN A 488 -9.85 -15.69 -14.43
CA GLN A 488 -9.40 -17.06 -14.65
C GLN A 488 -9.60 -17.88 -13.37
N SER A 489 -10.36 -18.97 -13.46
CA SER A 489 -10.56 -19.90 -12.34
C SER A 489 -9.43 -20.92 -12.28
N ILE A 490 -8.84 -21.06 -11.11
CA ILE A 490 -7.79 -22.03 -10.81
C ILE A 490 -8.39 -23.06 -9.86
N ALA A 491 -8.49 -24.31 -10.30
CA ALA A 491 -8.88 -25.43 -9.45
C ALA A 491 -7.68 -25.87 -8.58
N ILE A 492 -7.97 -26.17 -7.28
CA ILE A 492 -6.99 -26.50 -6.23
C ILE A 492 -7.29 -27.87 -5.65
#